data_b51e6d4d84a5bfd190aff3590cd9acdc
#
_entry.id   b51e6d4d84a5bfd190aff3590cd9acdc
#
_cell.length_a   1.000
_cell.length_b   1.000
_cell.length_c   1.000
_cell.angle_alpha   90.00
_cell.angle_beta   90.00
_cell.angle_gamma   90.00
#
_symmetry.space_group_name_H-M   'P 1'
#
loop_
_entity.id
_entity.type
_entity.pdbx_description
1 polymer ?
#
loop_
_entity_poly.entity_id
_entity_poly.type
_entity_poly.pdbx_seq_one_letter_code
_entity_poly.pdbx_strand_id
1 'polypeptide(L)'
;MSLFPEMLESDRLRYEALRPETFDPLDFYQYVNADAPHIDEITRYVTWEPHETPRESAEFIEQSGEQFTNDEASQYALYATEGELAGEFVGMGGLGVDWDRELATLGAWLRKQAWGNGYSGERAARLLELAFDRLDVAMVAVEHVPENEPSERAITKYVD
;
A
#
# COMPACT_ATOMS: atom_id res chain seq x y z
N MET A 1 9.84 -18.20 6.36
CA MET A 1 10.58 -16.96 6.05
C MET A 1 10.07 -16.36 4.76
N SER A 2 9.72 -15.08 4.76
CA SER A 2 9.17 -14.45 3.57
C SER A 2 10.27 -13.80 2.71
N LEU A 3 10.06 -13.80 1.40
CA LEU A 3 10.93 -13.07 0.47
C LEU A 3 10.74 -11.56 0.60
N PHE A 4 9.57 -11.13 1.10
CA PHE A 4 9.29 -9.71 1.32
C PHE A 4 9.89 -9.25 2.65
N PRO A 5 10.50 -8.06 2.70
CA PRO A 5 10.99 -7.54 3.97
C PRO A 5 9.83 -7.14 4.88
N GLU A 6 10.01 -7.30 6.17
CA GLU A 6 9.00 -6.92 7.16
C GLU A 6 8.87 -5.41 7.29
N MET A 7 9.96 -4.69 7.04
CA MET A 7 10.02 -3.24 7.15
C MET A 7 10.90 -2.66 6.05
N LEU A 8 10.49 -1.51 5.53
CA LEU A 8 11.24 -0.72 4.56
C LEU A 8 11.24 0.73 4.98
N GLU A 9 12.15 1.50 4.42
CA GLU A 9 12.19 2.95 4.62
C GLU A 9 12.51 3.64 3.30
N SER A 10 12.00 4.86 3.17
CA SER A 10 12.40 5.80 2.14
C SER A 10 12.63 7.14 2.83
N ASP A 11 12.92 8.20 2.10
CA ASP A 11 13.29 9.49 2.70
C ASP A 11 12.31 10.00 3.76
N ARG A 12 11.01 9.84 3.51
CA ARG A 12 9.97 10.40 4.38
C ARG A 12 8.94 9.37 4.86
N LEU A 13 9.10 8.10 4.49
CA LEU A 13 8.13 7.06 4.82
C LEU A 13 8.80 5.84 5.44
N ARG A 14 8.09 5.24 6.40
CA ARG A 14 8.39 3.91 6.92
C ARG A 14 7.27 2.99 6.48
N TYR A 15 7.62 1.77 6.08
CA TYR A 15 6.69 0.77 5.56
C TYR A 15 6.74 -0.45 6.48
N GLU A 16 5.61 -0.85 7.02
CA GLU A 16 5.54 -2.05 7.85
C GLU A 16 4.59 -3.05 7.21
N ALA A 17 5.04 -4.28 7.02
CA ALA A 17 4.20 -5.33 6.44
C ALA A 17 2.93 -5.49 7.28
N LEU A 18 1.77 -5.47 6.63
CA LEU A 18 0.47 -5.55 7.30
C LEU A 18 0.17 -6.99 7.69
N ARG A 19 0.14 -7.24 9.00
CA ARG A 19 -0.11 -8.57 9.57
C ARG A 19 -0.83 -8.41 10.90
N PRO A 20 -1.47 -9.48 11.42
CA PRO A 20 -2.13 -9.38 12.72
C PRO A 20 -1.19 -8.92 13.85
N GLU A 21 0.11 -9.22 13.74
CA GLU A 21 1.10 -8.83 14.75
C GLU A 21 1.47 -7.36 14.68
N THR A 22 1.24 -6.68 13.54
CA THR A 22 1.72 -5.31 13.32
C THR A 22 0.62 -4.25 13.32
N PHE A 23 -0.64 -4.63 13.17
CA PHE A 23 -1.73 -3.64 13.09
C PHE A 23 -3.00 -4.21 13.73
N ASP A 24 -3.55 -3.48 14.71
CA ASP A 24 -4.80 -3.84 15.36
C ASP A 24 -5.96 -3.61 14.38
N PRO A 25 -6.84 -4.61 14.16
CA PRO A 25 -7.98 -4.45 13.26
C PRO A 25 -8.92 -3.30 13.63
N LEU A 26 -9.09 -3.01 14.90
CA LEU A 26 -9.96 -1.90 15.33
C LEU A 26 -9.35 -0.56 14.97
N ASP A 27 -8.02 -0.43 15.06
CA ASP A 27 -7.33 0.79 14.65
C ASP A 27 -7.42 0.94 13.12
N PHE A 28 -7.23 -0.14 12.39
CA PHE A 28 -7.33 -0.12 10.93
C PHE A 28 -8.74 0.28 10.48
N TYR A 29 -9.75 -0.29 11.14
CA TYR A 29 -11.14 -0.02 10.81
C TYR A 29 -11.50 1.47 10.89
N GLN A 30 -10.86 2.23 11.78
CA GLN A 30 -11.09 3.67 11.89
C GLN A 30 -10.78 4.42 10.59
N TYR A 31 -9.87 3.91 9.78
CA TYR A 31 -9.45 4.57 8.56
C TYR A 31 -10.22 4.10 7.32
N VAL A 32 -10.87 2.93 7.39
CA VAL A 32 -11.45 2.29 6.19
C VAL A 32 -12.95 2.05 6.28
N ASN A 33 -13.62 2.40 7.38
CA ASN A 33 -15.06 2.20 7.50
C ASN A 33 -15.85 3.26 6.74
N ALA A 34 -17.14 3.01 6.52
CA ALA A 34 -18.01 3.89 5.74
C ALA A 34 -18.17 5.29 6.35
N ASP A 35 -17.88 5.45 7.63
CA ASP A 35 -18.00 6.74 8.32
C ASP A 35 -16.64 7.42 8.52
N ALA A 36 -15.56 6.83 8.02
CA ALA A 36 -14.22 7.41 8.16
C ALA A 36 -14.13 8.75 7.41
N PRO A 37 -13.36 9.71 7.94
CA PRO A 37 -13.19 11.00 7.26
C PRO A 37 -12.71 10.84 5.82
N HIS A 38 -13.40 11.48 4.89
CA HIS A 38 -13.04 11.49 3.46
C HIS A 38 -13.03 10.13 2.78
N ILE A 39 -13.66 9.11 3.37
CA ILE A 39 -13.63 7.76 2.81
C ILE A 39 -14.20 7.70 1.38
N ASP A 40 -15.22 8.48 1.08
CA ASP A 40 -15.80 8.52 -0.27
C ASP A 40 -14.81 9.05 -1.30
N GLU A 41 -14.00 10.03 -0.92
CA GLU A 41 -12.98 10.57 -1.81
C GLU A 41 -11.83 9.57 -2.01
N ILE A 42 -11.44 8.89 -0.93
CA ILE A 42 -10.38 7.88 -0.97
C ILE A 42 -10.80 6.70 -1.85
N THR A 43 -12.00 6.17 -1.63
CA THR A 43 -12.45 4.96 -2.32
C THR A 43 -12.91 5.19 -3.75
N ARG A 44 -13.07 6.45 -4.16
CA ARG A 44 -13.43 6.78 -5.54
C ARG A 44 -12.40 6.25 -6.56
N TYR A 45 -11.14 6.20 -6.16
CA TYR A 45 -10.02 5.89 -7.05
C TYR A 45 -9.32 4.56 -6.74
N VAL A 46 -9.95 3.71 -5.94
CA VAL A 46 -9.39 2.41 -5.59
C VAL A 46 -10.39 1.30 -5.92
N THR A 47 -9.94 0.05 -5.85
CA THR A 47 -10.75 -1.10 -6.21
C THR A 47 -11.48 -1.74 -5.03
N TRP A 48 -11.30 -1.22 -3.82
CA TRP A 48 -11.96 -1.75 -2.63
C TRP A 48 -13.06 -0.81 -2.14
N GLU A 49 -13.99 -1.36 -1.36
CA GLU A 49 -15.08 -0.61 -0.77
C GLU A 49 -14.86 -0.41 0.72
N PRO A 50 -15.44 0.64 1.34
CA PRO A 50 -15.32 0.83 2.78
C PRO A 50 -15.79 -0.41 3.55
N HIS A 51 -15.10 -0.71 4.65
CA HIS A 51 -15.47 -1.86 5.49
C HIS A 51 -16.74 -1.54 6.28
N GLU A 52 -17.64 -2.50 6.38
CA GLU A 52 -18.89 -2.33 7.10
C GLU A 52 -18.77 -2.75 8.57
N THR A 53 -17.83 -3.64 8.87
CA THR A 53 -17.63 -4.15 10.23
C THR A 53 -16.14 -4.29 10.55
N PRO A 54 -15.77 -4.23 11.85
CA PRO A 54 -14.38 -4.52 12.25
C PRO A 54 -13.90 -5.92 11.84
N ARG A 55 -14.82 -6.87 11.70
CA ARG A 55 -14.47 -8.22 11.26
C ARG A 55 -13.89 -8.23 9.85
N GLU A 56 -14.42 -7.38 8.97
CA GLU A 56 -13.86 -7.26 7.61
C GLU A 56 -12.42 -6.78 7.64
N SER A 57 -12.12 -5.82 8.54
CA SER A 57 -10.74 -5.36 8.72
C SER A 57 -9.84 -6.46 9.25
N ALA A 58 -10.33 -7.24 10.22
CA ALA A 58 -9.57 -8.37 10.78
C ALA A 58 -9.27 -9.42 9.70
N GLU A 59 -10.27 -9.76 8.89
CA GLU A 59 -10.11 -10.73 7.81
C GLU A 59 -9.11 -10.24 6.76
N PHE A 60 -9.18 -8.96 6.41
CA PHE A 60 -8.24 -8.35 5.46
C PHE A 60 -6.80 -8.42 5.97
N ILE A 61 -6.59 -8.11 7.24
CA ILE A 61 -5.25 -8.15 7.85
C ILE A 61 -4.72 -9.58 7.93
N GLU A 62 -5.58 -10.55 8.29
CA GLU A 62 -5.20 -11.95 8.30
C GLU A 62 -4.80 -12.44 6.92
N GLN A 63 -5.60 -12.10 5.90
CA GLN A 63 -5.30 -12.47 4.52
C GLN A 63 -3.99 -11.84 4.06
N SER A 64 -3.76 -10.59 4.40
CA SER A 64 -2.50 -9.91 4.06
C SER A 64 -1.30 -10.61 4.69
N GLY A 65 -1.43 -11.06 5.93
CA GLY A 65 -0.39 -11.81 6.62
C GLY A 65 -0.11 -13.16 5.97
N GLU A 66 -1.15 -13.86 5.53
CA GLU A 66 -1.00 -15.14 4.83
C GLU A 66 -0.30 -14.96 3.49
N GLN A 67 -0.69 -13.94 2.73
CA GLN A 67 -0.06 -13.64 1.45
C GLN A 67 1.42 -13.29 1.62
N PHE A 68 1.75 -12.55 2.68
CA PHE A 68 3.13 -12.22 3.03
C PHE A 68 3.94 -13.50 3.30
N THR A 69 3.41 -14.38 4.13
CA THR A 69 4.08 -15.63 4.51
C THR A 69 4.27 -16.56 3.31
N ASN A 70 3.31 -16.57 2.38
CA ASN A 70 3.33 -17.44 1.21
C ASN A 70 4.04 -16.82 0.00
N ASP A 71 4.66 -15.66 0.17
CA ASP A 71 5.38 -14.94 -0.90
C ASP A 71 4.50 -14.57 -2.09
N GLU A 72 3.21 -14.34 -1.84
CA GLU A 72 2.25 -13.96 -2.89
C GLU A 72 2.12 -12.45 -3.03
N ALA A 73 2.10 -11.75 -1.90
CA ALA A 73 1.93 -10.29 -1.88
C ALA A 73 2.37 -9.74 -0.53
N SER A 74 2.76 -8.48 -0.50
CA SER A 74 3.00 -7.77 0.73
C SER A 74 2.26 -6.44 0.69
N GLN A 75 1.36 -6.24 1.65
CA GLN A 75 0.70 -4.95 1.87
C GLN A 75 1.48 -4.25 2.96
N TYR A 76 1.85 -3.01 2.72
CA TYR A 76 2.61 -2.22 3.70
C TYR A 76 1.77 -1.08 4.22
N ALA A 77 1.71 -0.94 5.55
CA ALA A 77 1.18 0.25 6.19
C ALA A 77 2.26 1.32 6.12
N LEU A 78 1.88 2.52 5.69
CA LEU A 78 2.82 3.63 5.48
C LEU A 78 2.69 4.63 6.62
N TYR A 79 3.84 5.02 7.17
CA TYR A 79 3.94 6.02 8.26
C TYR A 79 4.87 7.13 7.83
N ALA A 80 4.45 8.38 8.03
CA ALA A 80 5.34 9.51 7.76
C ALA A 80 6.42 9.57 8.84
N THR A 81 7.66 9.86 8.45
CA THR A 81 8.77 9.93 9.38
C THR A 81 9.13 11.36 9.74
N GLU A 82 8.60 12.35 9.03
CA GLU A 82 8.84 13.76 9.29
C GLU A 82 7.65 14.62 8.85
N GLY A 83 7.70 15.90 9.13
CA GLY A 83 6.64 16.83 8.75
C GLY A 83 5.46 16.81 9.72
N GLU A 84 4.35 17.41 9.30
CA GLU A 84 3.15 17.53 10.13
C GLU A 84 2.54 16.19 10.53
N LEU A 85 2.69 15.18 9.69
CA LEU A 85 2.12 13.85 9.91
C LEU A 85 3.12 12.86 10.51
N ALA A 86 4.27 13.34 11.00
CA ALA A 86 5.31 12.46 11.54
C ALA A 86 4.77 11.49 12.58
N GLY A 87 5.04 10.20 12.38
CA GLY A 87 4.58 9.13 13.25
C GLY A 87 3.17 8.63 12.97
N GLU A 88 2.42 9.30 12.09
CA GLU A 88 1.05 8.91 11.79
C GLU A 88 0.97 7.95 10.62
N PHE A 89 -0.01 7.05 10.69
CA PHE A 89 -0.39 6.21 9.56
C PHE A 89 -0.96 7.10 8.44
N VAL A 90 -0.41 7.00 7.25
CA VAL A 90 -0.84 7.85 6.13
C VAL A 90 -1.50 7.10 4.99
N GLY A 91 -1.46 5.78 5.01
CA GLY A 91 -2.10 4.98 3.97
C GLY A 91 -1.44 3.63 3.79
N MET A 92 -1.70 3.01 2.65
CA MET A 92 -1.21 1.69 2.32
C MET A 92 -0.52 1.72 0.96
N GLY A 93 0.52 0.91 0.83
CA GLY A 93 1.12 0.64 -0.47
C GLY A 93 1.53 -0.82 -0.49
N GLY A 94 1.29 -1.50 -1.59
CA GLY A 94 1.60 -2.91 -1.62
C GLY A 94 2.00 -3.40 -3.01
N LEU A 95 2.46 -4.65 -3.04
CA LEU A 95 2.74 -5.32 -4.30
C LEU A 95 2.34 -6.79 -4.20
N GLY A 96 1.80 -7.29 -5.30
CA GLY A 96 1.56 -8.71 -5.49
C GLY A 96 2.48 -9.22 -6.57
N VAL A 97 2.87 -10.48 -6.52
CA VAL A 97 3.79 -11.06 -7.49
C VAL A 97 3.18 -12.30 -8.14
N ASP A 98 3.18 -12.30 -9.45
CA ASP A 98 2.87 -13.50 -10.24
C ASP A 98 4.23 -14.06 -10.66
N TRP A 99 4.69 -15.07 -9.94
CA TRP A 99 6.03 -15.62 -10.16
C TRP A 99 6.20 -16.29 -11.52
N ASP A 100 5.14 -16.91 -12.03
CA ASP A 100 5.19 -17.58 -13.33
C ASP A 100 5.42 -16.59 -14.48
N ARG A 101 4.86 -15.39 -14.34
CA ARG A 101 4.99 -14.33 -15.36
C ARG A 101 6.11 -13.35 -15.03
N GLU A 102 6.76 -13.49 -13.89
CA GLU A 102 7.77 -12.57 -13.37
C GLU A 102 7.26 -11.13 -13.38
N LEU A 103 6.01 -10.96 -12.93
CA LEU A 103 5.30 -9.68 -12.94
C LEU A 103 4.88 -9.30 -11.54
N ALA A 104 5.23 -8.08 -11.12
CA ALA A 104 4.71 -7.51 -9.89
C ALA A 104 3.67 -6.44 -10.21
N THR A 105 2.65 -6.33 -9.38
CA THR A 105 1.61 -5.30 -9.51
C THR A 105 1.60 -4.46 -8.25
N LEU A 106 1.69 -3.14 -8.40
CA LEU A 106 1.66 -2.20 -7.29
C LEU A 106 0.28 -1.58 -7.14
N GLY A 107 -0.13 -1.35 -5.88
CA GLY A 107 -1.35 -0.64 -5.56
C GLY A 107 -1.14 0.23 -4.33
N ALA A 108 -2.00 1.24 -4.14
CA ALA A 108 -1.89 2.13 -2.99
C ALA A 108 -3.14 2.94 -2.77
N TRP A 109 -3.31 3.41 -1.53
CA TRP A 109 -4.23 4.49 -1.21
C TRP A 109 -3.63 5.30 -0.07
N LEU A 110 -4.01 6.58 0.00
CA LEU A 110 -3.54 7.49 1.05
C LEU A 110 -4.72 8.17 1.71
N ARG A 111 -4.58 8.44 3.01
CA ARG A 111 -5.52 9.30 3.72
C ARG A 111 -5.52 10.67 3.05
N LYS A 112 -6.67 11.32 3.06
CA LYS A 112 -6.84 12.63 2.41
C LYS A 112 -5.79 13.65 2.88
N GLN A 113 -5.48 13.65 4.17
CA GLN A 113 -4.50 14.57 4.76
C GLN A 113 -3.10 14.41 4.17
N ALA A 114 -2.81 13.24 3.62
CA ALA A 114 -1.49 12.94 3.06
C ALA A 114 -1.39 13.29 1.57
N TRP A 115 -2.50 13.63 0.92
CA TRP A 115 -2.50 13.96 -0.50
C TRP A 115 -1.68 15.23 -0.76
N GLY A 116 -1.07 15.31 -1.94
CA GLY A 116 -0.33 16.50 -2.35
C GLY A 116 1.08 16.62 -1.80
N ASN A 117 1.57 15.61 -1.08
CA ASN A 117 2.92 15.63 -0.49
C ASN A 117 3.96 14.81 -1.27
N GLY A 118 3.56 14.17 -2.35
CA GLY A 118 4.49 13.35 -3.13
C GLY A 118 4.72 11.95 -2.58
N TYR A 119 3.98 11.54 -1.55
CA TYR A 119 4.14 10.21 -0.94
C TYR A 119 3.85 9.08 -1.91
N SER A 120 2.88 9.25 -2.80
CA SER A 120 2.52 8.20 -3.76
C SER A 120 3.70 7.89 -4.69
N GLY A 121 4.38 8.91 -5.18
CA GLY A 121 5.57 8.73 -6.02
C GLY A 121 6.74 8.14 -5.26
N GLU A 122 6.96 8.60 -4.03
CA GLU A 122 8.02 8.06 -3.17
C GLU A 122 7.79 6.57 -2.90
N ARG A 123 6.56 6.20 -2.55
CA ARG A 123 6.17 4.82 -2.32
C ARG A 123 6.38 3.97 -3.58
N ALA A 124 5.92 4.47 -4.74
CA ALA A 124 6.08 3.75 -5.99
C ALA A 124 7.55 3.48 -6.31
N ALA A 125 8.40 4.49 -6.17
CA ALA A 125 9.85 4.35 -6.41
C ALA A 125 10.47 3.30 -5.50
N ARG A 126 10.11 3.32 -4.22
CA ARG A 126 10.68 2.38 -3.25
C ARG A 126 10.23 0.94 -3.52
N LEU A 127 8.95 0.74 -3.86
CA LEU A 127 8.45 -0.59 -4.18
C LEU A 127 8.97 -1.11 -5.52
N LEU A 128 9.26 -0.22 -6.47
CA LEU A 128 9.93 -0.61 -7.71
C LEU A 128 11.33 -1.15 -7.44
N GLU A 129 12.09 -0.51 -6.55
CA GLU A 129 13.40 -1.01 -6.15
C GLU A 129 13.27 -2.41 -5.54
N LEU A 130 12.29 -2.60 -4.66
CA LEU A 130 12.03 -3.90 -4.07
C LEU A 130 11.75 -4.97 -5.12
N ALA A 131 10.87 -4.65 -6.08
CA ALA A 131 10.46 -5.59 -7.11
C ALA A 131 11.61 -5.98 -8.03
N PHE A 132 12.36 -5.01 -8.53
CA PHE A 132 13.42 -5.28 -9.49
C PHE A 132 14.72 -5.76 -8.84
N ASP A 133 15.11 -5.12 -7.74
CA ASP A 133 16.44 -5.39 -7.15
C ASP A 133 16.44 -6.58 -6.19
N ARG A 134 15.38 -6.76 -5.42
CA ARG A 134 15.31 -7.83 -4.43
C ARG A 134 14.55 -9.06 -4.93
N LEU A 135 13.41 -8.84 -5.58
CA LEU A 135 12.56 -9.94 -6.03
C LEU A 135 12.87 -10.39 -7.46
N ASP A 136 13.68 -9.63 -8.17
CA ASP A 136 14.17 -9.95 -9.51
C ASP A 136 13.04 -10.23 -10.51
N VAL A 137 11.96 -9.46 -10.43
CA VAL A 137 10.87 -9.57 -11.42
C VAL A 137 11.26 -8.88 -12.71
N ALA A 138 10.68 -9.30 -13.82
CA ALA A 138 10.98 -8.75 -15.14
C ALA A 138 10.15 -7.51 -15.47
N MET A 139 8.93 -7.42 -14.92
CA MET A 139 7.99 -6.36 -15.23
C MET A 139 7.24 -5.90 -14.00
N VAL A 140 6.85 -4.62 -13.98
CA VAL A 140 6.00 -4.07 -12.93
C VAL A 140 4.83 -3.34 -13.57
N ALA A 141 3.61 -3.62 -13.09
CA ALA A 141 2.41 -2.89 -13.47
C ALA A 141 1.91 -2.11 -12.26
N VAL A 142 1.28 -0.97 -12.50
CA VAL A 142 0.70 -0.17 -11.42
C VAL A 142 -0.79 -0.02 -11.69
N GLU A 143 -1.61 -0.44 -10.73
CA GLU A 143 -3.05 -0.28 -10.82
C GLU A 143 -3.44 1.18 -10.64
N HIS A 144 -4.37 1.64 -11.47
CA HIS A 144 -4.92 2.98 -11.34
C HIS A 144 -6.31 3.05 -11.95
N VAL A 145 -7.06 4.08 -11.53
CA VAL A 145 -8.34 4.42 -12.14
C VAL A 145 -8.06 5.59 -13.09
N PRO A 146 -8.55 5.57 -14.36
CA PRO A 146 -8.21 6.60 -15.34
C PRO A 146 -8.43 8.04 -14.88
N GLU A 147 -9.37 8.28 -13.97
CA GLU A 147 -9.64 9.60 -13.43
C GLU A 147 -8.63 10.05 -12.37
N ASN A 148 -7.73 9.15 -11.94
CA ASN A 148 -6.74 9.46 -10.92
C ASN A 148 -5.41 9.87 -11.55
N GLU A 149 -5.34 11.11 -12.01
CA GLU A 149 -4.16 11.66 -12.68
C GLU A 149 -2.85 11.53 -11.89
N PRO A 150 -2.82 11.76 -10.57
CA PRO A 150 -1.57 11.61 -9.83
C PRO A 150 -0.98 10.20 -9.91
N SER A 151 -1.83 9.17 -9.87
CA SER A 151 -1.39 7.78 -10.01
C SER A 151 -0.90 7.51 -11.42
N GLU A 152 -1.61 8.02 -12.42
CA GLU A 152 -1.22 7.88 -13.82
C GLU A 152 0.16 8.48 -14.09
N ARG A 153 0.43 9.67 -13.54
CA ARG A 153 1.75 10.31 -13.67
C ARG A 153 2.86 9.49 -13.02
N ALA A 154 2.58 8.88 -11.88
CA ALA A 154 3.55 8.03 -11.20
C ALA A 154 3.90 6.82 -12.06
N ILE A 155 2.89 6.22 -12.70
CA ILE A 155 3.09 5.09 -13.62
C ILE A 155 3.99 5.48 -14.78
N THR A 156 3.68 6.59 -15.43
CA THR A 156 4.46 7.08 -16.56
C THR A 156 5.92 7.34 -16.18
N LYS A 157 6.13 7.87 -14.98
CA LYS A 157 7.48 8.21 -14.52
C LYS A 157 8.34 6.98 -14.23
N TYR A 158 7.76 5.90 -13.70
CA TYR A 158 8.54 4.78 -13.18
C TYR A 158 8.43 3.48 -13.97
N VAL A 159 7.49 3.36 -14.88
CA VAL A 159 7.21 2.12 -15.60
C VAL A 159 7.60 2.19 -17.07
N ASP A 160 7.78 3.36 -17.62
CA ASP A 160 8.20 3.55 -19.02
C ASP A 160 9.53 2.87 -19.34
#